data_0f0370cfaf16f34a364fd63180998610
#
_entry.id   0f0370cfaf16f34a364fd63180998610
#
_cell.length_a   1.000
_cell.length_b   1.000
_cell.length_c   1.000
_cell.angle_alpha   90.00
_cell.angle_beta   90.00
_cell.angle_gamma   90.00
#
_symmetry.space_group_name_H-M   'P 1'
#
loop_
_entity.id
_entity.type
_entity.pdbx_description
1 polymer ?
#
loop_
_entity_poly.entity_id
_entity_poly.type
_entity_poly.pdbx_seq_one_letter_code
_entity_poly.pdbx_strand_id
1 'polypeptide(L)'
;MLWRIIKINSDSSLELILDDYINMLPKNLILTFFENLESNLDLDYLIENNICKDTFDNENNITCQKLEKDKIISLLSVYDYMNSFYENKTFITNDEEKLWLYNNDAHTNGDKLSTSNENNFYEIKPVITIKNSTLYKSGNGTKNSPYQIGNDDFSIGAKVKIDNDLYIVYDYKDDIKLMSLNTIDKI
;
A
#
# COMPACT_ATOMS: atom_id res chain seq x y z
N MET A 1 3.41 10.75 -6.85
CA MET A 1 3.81 9.32 -6.86
C MET A 1 2.55 8.50 -7.10
N LEU A 2 2.65 7.41 -7.84
CA LEU A 2 1.54 6.51 -8.11
C LEU A 2 1.68 5.28 -7.20
N TRP A 3 0.58 4.91 -6.52
CA TRP A 3 0.53 3.78 -5.61
C TRP A 3 -0.47 2.75 -6.10
N ARG A 4 -0.19 1.47 -5.86
CA ARG A 4 -1.07 0.35 -6.17
C ARG A 4 -1.60 -0.28 -4.90
N ILE A 5 -2.88 -0.58 -4.87
CA ILE A 5 -3.48 -1.36 -3.78
C ILE A 5 -3.02 -2.81 -3.93
N ILE A 6 -2.35 -3.33 -2.92
CA ILE A 6 -1.89 -4.72 -2.88
C ILE A 6 -2.70 -5.58 -1.92
N LYS A 7 -3.41 -4.95 -0.96
CA LYS A 7 -4.20 -5.66 0.02
C LYS A 7 -5.29 -4.76 0.61
N ILE A 8 -6.42 -5.35 0.92
CA ILE A 8 -7.49 -4.74 1.70
C ILE A 8 -7.53 -5.48 3.03
N ASN A 9 -7.25 -4.77 4.12
CA ASN A 9 -7.25 -5.34 5.46
C ASN A 9 -8.69 -5.57 5.96
N SER A 10 -8.84 -6.36 7.03
CA SER A 10 -10.15 -6.69 7.61
C SER A 10 -10.89 -5.46 8.17
N ASP A 11 -10.18 -4.41 8.54
CA ASP A 11 -10.72 -3.12 8.98
C ASP A 11 -11.01 -2.16 7.80
N SER A 12 -10.90 -2.65 6.57
CA SER A 12 -11.04 -1.87 5.34
C SER A 12 -9.95 -0.82 5.09
N SER A 13 -8.86 -0.80 5.87
CA SER A 13 -7.67 -0.04 5.49
C SER A 13 -7.00 -0.66 4.25
N LEU A 14 -6.29 0.18 3.49
CA LEU A 14 -5.68 -0.24 2.23
C LEU A 14 -4.15 -0.24 2.36
N GLU A 15 -3.55 -1.38 2.06
CA GLU A 15 -2.11 -1.50 1.94
C GLU A 15 -1.70 -1.20 0.49
N LEU A 16 -0.77 -0.28 0.34
CA LEU A 16 -0.33 0.25 -0.94
C LEU A 16 1.16 0.02 -1.12
N ILE A 17 1.56 -0.36 -2.32
CA ILE A 17 2.96 -0.37 -2.75
C ILE A 17 3.18 0.72 -3.81
N LEU A 18 4.33 1.36 -3.79
CA LEU A 18 4.69 2.32 -4.83
C LEU A 18 4.76 1.61 -6.20
N ASP A 19 4.16 2.20 -7.24
CA ASP A 19 4.10 1.62 -8.59
C ASP A 19 5.50 1.49 -9.22
N ASP A 20 6.36 2.47 -8.94
CA ASP A 20 7.75 2.49 -9.41
C ASP A 20 8.72 2.44 -8.22
N TYR A 21 9.96 2.02 -8.45
CA TYR A 21 10.95 2.06 -7.38
C TYR A 21 11.43 3.50 -7.15
N ILE A 22 11.85 3.81 -5.92
CA ILE A 22 12.34 5.15 -5.57
C ILE A 22 13.86 5.23 -5.50
N ASN A 23 14.52 4.10 -5.33
CA ASN A 23 15.98 4.03 -5.27
C ASN A 23 16.46 2.59 -5.39
N MET A 24 17.78 2.44 -5.60
CA MET A 24 18.50 1.18 -5.45
C MET A 24 19.49 1.33 -4.30
N LEU A 25 19.29 0.60 -3.22
CA LEU A 25 20.09 0.70 -2.00
C LEU A 25 20.52 -0.68 -1.50
N PRO A 26 21.63 -0.77 -0.78
CA PRO A 26 21.93 -1.92 0.05
C PRO A 26 20.98 -1.96 1.24
N LYS A 27 20.65 -3.17 1.69
CA LYS A 27 19.57 -3.38 2.67
C LYS A 27 19.78 -2.66 4.00
N ASN A 28 21.01 -2.60 4.46
CA ASN A 28 21.38 -1.92 5.72
C ASN A 28 21.14 -0.40 5.73
N LEU A 29 20.95 0.23 4.57
CA LEU A 29 20.64 1.66 4.47
C LEU A 29 19.14 1.98 4.32
N ILE A 30 18.31 0.97 4.11
CA ILE A 30 16.87 1.18 3.81
C ILE A 30 16.14 1.78 5.00
N LEU A 31 16.43 1.35 6.21
CA LEU A 31 15.77 1.87 7.42
C LEU A 31 15.99 3.39 7.55
N THR A 32 17.24 3.82 7.48
CA THR A 32 17.57 5.26 7.56
C THR A 32 16.96 6.04 6.40
N PHE A 33 16.88 5.44 5.22
CA PHE A 33 16.24 6.07 4.09
C PHE A 33 14.72 6.24 4.32
N PHE A 34 14.04 5.25 4.89
CA PHE A 34 12.61 5.32 5.20
C PHE A 34 12.32 6.31 6.34
N GLU A 35 13.14 6.40 7.38
CA GLU A 35 13.03 7.41 8.44
C GLU A 35 13.09 8.84 7.86
N ASN A 36 13.98 9.08 6.91
CA ASN A 36 14.06 10.35 6.20
C ASN A 36 12.85 10.60 5.28
N LEU A 37 12.32 9.57 4.63
CA LEU A 37 11.14 9.67 3.78
C LEU A 37 9.89 9.96 4.62
N GLU A 38 9.72 9.27 5.75
CA GLU A 38 8.60 9.43 6.67
C GLU A 38 8.47 10.87 7.18
N SER A 39 9.59 11.54 7.45
CA SER A 39 9.58 12.95 7.89
C SER A 39 8.99 13.93 6.86
N ASN A 40 8.83 13.52 5.61
CA ASN A 40 8.29 14.32 4.51
C ASN A 40 6.91 13.86 4.03
N LEU A 41 6.31 12.87 4.68
CA LEU A 41 4.97 12.41 4.36
C LEU A 41 3.91 13.11 5.20
N ASP A 42 2.73 13.26 4.61
CA ASP A 42 1.53 13.61 5.37
C ASP A 42 1.03 12.37 6.10
N LEU A 43 1.27 12.32 7.40
CA LEU A 43 0.94 11.19 8.25
C LEU A 43 -0.55 11.12 8.61
N ASP A 44 -1.34 12.14 8.32
CA ASP A 44 -2.76 12.21 8.68
C ASP A 44 -3.58 11.08 8.06
N TYR A 45 -3.16 10.59 6.90
CA TYR A 45 -3.84 9.50 6.18
C TYR A 45 -3.29 8.12 6.49
N LEU A 46 -2.13 8.05 7.13
CA LEU A 46 -1.40 6.81 7.31
C LEU A 46 -1.70 6.18 8.68
N ILE A 47 -1.59 4.88 8.73
CA ILE A 47 -1.55 4.11 9.97
C ILE A 47 -0.32 3.22 9.97
N GLU A 48 0.10 2.86 11.18
CA GLU A 48 1.16 1.88 11.40
C GLU A 48 0.79 0.53 10.80
N ASN A 49 1.72 -0.05 10.06
CA ASN A 49 1.55 -1.36 9.45
C ASN A 49 1.85 -2.48 10.44
N ASN A 50 1.19 -3.61 10.26
CA ASN A 50 1.61 -4.88 10.84
C ASN A 50 2.39 -5.67 9.80
N ILE A 51 3.70 -5.79 9.99
CA ILE A 51 4.59 -6.44 9.05
C ILE A 51 4.92 -7.85 9.52
N CYS A 52 4.80 -8.82 8.66
CA CYS A 52 5.17 -10.18 8.95
C CYS A 52 6.69 -10.36 9.01
N LYS A 53 7.22 -10.76 10.17
CA LYS A 53 8.66 -10.95 10.42
C LYS A 53 9.15 -12.38 10.20
N ASP A 54 8.27 -13.31 9.85
CA ASP A 54 8.68 -14.69 9.74
C ASP A 54 9.79 -14.86 8.71
N THR A 55 10.75 -15.69 9.05
CA THR A 55 11.86 -16.02 8.16
C THR A 55 11.35 -16.84 6.99
N PHE A 56 11.83 -16.51 5.82
CA PHE A 56 11.65 -17.32 4.63
C PHE A 56 12.59 -18.53 4.73
N ASP A 57 12.01 -19.71 4.86
CA ASP A 57 12.68 -20.96 4.51
C ASP A 57 12.11 -21.40 3.15
N ASN A 58 12.91 -22.03 2.31
CA ASN A 58 12.61 -22.31 0.91
C ASN A 58 11.39 -23.26 0.67
N GLU A 59 10.54 -23.45 1.66
CA GLU A 59 9.35 -24.30 1.60
C GLU A 59 8.08 -23.45 1.47
N ASN A 60 7.19 -23.89 0.63
CA ASN A 60 5.98 -23.21 0.14
C ASN A 60 4.90 -22.87 1.20
N ASN A 61 5.18 -22.95 2.49
CA ASN A 61 4.25 -22.65 3.58
C ASN A 61 4.74 -21.47 4.42
N ILE A 62 4.48 -20.26 3.93
CA ILE A 62 4.76 -19.06 4.70
C ILE A 62 3.53 -18.73 5.53
N THR A 63 3.64 -18.93 6.84
CA THR A 63 2.64 -18.50 7.81
C THR A 63 3.15 -17.26 8.54
N CYS A 64 2.28 -16.29 8.80
CA CYS A 64 2.66 -15.14 9.58
C CYS A 64 2.37 -15.37 11.06
N GLN A 65 3.40 -15.71 11.82
CA GLN A 65 3.31 -15.91 13.28
C GLN A 65 3.84 -14.72 14.09
N LYS A 66 4.75 -13.92 13.50
CA LYS A 66 5.37 -12.77 14.15
C LYS A 66 5.06 -11.51 13.36
N LEU A 67 4.30 -10.62 13.98
CA LEU A 67 4.03 -9.29 13.44
C LEU A 67 4.94 -8.26 14.13
N GLU A 68 5.57 -7.41 13.36
CA GLU A 68 6.15 -6.14 13.83
C GLU A 68 5.09 -5.06 13.68
N LYS A 69 4.88 -4.33 14.77
CA LYS A 69 4.00 -3.16 14.79
C LYS A 69 4.83 -1.89 14.66
N ASP A 70 4.15 -0.80 14.41
CA ASP A 70 4.69 0.55 14.51
C ASP A 70 5.63 0.94 13.34
N LYS A 71 5.34 0.47 12.14
CA LYS A 71 6.00 0.93 10.92
C LYS A 71 5.02 1.65 10.01
N ILE A 72 5.26 2.94 9.79
CA ILE A 72 4.48 3.76 8.83
C ILE A 72 4.90 3.42 7.40
N ILE A 73 6.20 3.32 7.15
CA ILE A 73 6.76 2.90 5.86
C ILE A 73 7.54 1.61 6.06
N SER A 74 7.33 0.65 5.18
CA SER A 74 8.06 -0.61 5.19
C SER A 74 8.44 -1.06 3.79
N LEU A 75 9.21 -2.14 3.71
CA LEU A 75 9.25 -2.98 2.53
C LEU A 75 8.11 -3.98 2.58
N LEU A 76 7.72 -4.49 1.41
CA LEU A 76 6.78 -5.60 1.33
C LEU A 76 7.33 -6.83 2.05
N SER A 77 6.55 -7.46 2.93
CA SER A 77 6.97 -8.71 3.56
C SER A 77 6.96 -9.86 2.54
N VAL A 78 7.75 -10.89 2.79
CA VAL A 78 7.70 -12.12 1.97
C VAL A 78 6.32 -12.74 2.03
N TYR A 79 5.67 -12.70 3.21
CA TYR A 79 4.31 -13.21 3.39
C TYR A 79 3.30 -12.46 2.51
N ASP A 80 3.32 -11.12 2.52
CA ASP A 80 2.39 -10.31 1.73
C ASP A 80 2.70 -10.41 0.23
N TYR A 81 3.99 -10.54 -0.14
CA TYR A 81 4.37 -10.81 -1.52
C TYR A 81 3.78 -12.13 -2.03
N MET A 82 3.86 -13.21 -1.23
CA MET A 82 3.35 -14.54 -1.61
C MET A 82 1.83 -14.60 -1.61
N ASN A 83 1.17 -13.83 -0.74
CA ASN A 83 -0.29 -13.82 -0.58
C ASN A 83 -0.98 -12.61 -1.23
N SER A 84 -0.27 -11.82 -2.03
CA SER A 84 -0.88 -10.72 -2.76
C SER A 84 -2.01 -11.22 -3.68
N PHE A 85 -3.08 -10.41 -3.81
CA PHE A 85 -4.30 -10.74 -4.56
C PHE A 85 -4.10 -11.07 -6.04
N TYR A 86 -2.91 -10.86 -6.56
CA TYR A 86 -2.64 -10.99 -7.97
C TYR A 86 -1.99 -12.33 -8.26
N GLU A 87 -2.66 -13.16 -9.05
CA GLU A 87 -2.14 -14.43 -9.57
C GLU A 87 -0.83 -14.20 -10.35
N ASN A 88 -0.70 -13.02 -10.95
CA ASN A 88 0.49 -12.60 -11.67
C ASN A 88 1.15 -11.41 -10.96
N LYS A 89 2.32 -11.63 -10.37
CA LYS A 89 3.09 -10.64 -9.57
C LYS A 89 3.88 -9.65 -10.42
N THR A 90 3.73 -9.68 -11.72
CA THR A 90 4.48 -8.84 -12.67
C THR A 90 4.29 -7.34 -12.48
N PHE A 91 3.23 -6.91 -11.77
CA PHE A 91 3.05 -5.50 -11.45
C PHE A 91 3.82 -5.08 -10.17
N ILE A 92 4.24 -6.02 -9.32
CA ILE A 92 5.13 -5.75 -8.18
C ILE A 92 6.56 -5.74 -8.68
N THR A 93 6.93 -6.74 -9.50
CA THR A 93 8.25 -6.88 -10.11
C THR A 93 8.11 -7.34 -11.56
N ASN A 94 8.91 -6.81 -12.46
CA ASN A 94 9.05 -7.41 -13.79
C ASN A 94 10.12 -8.53 -13.77
N ASP A 95 10.27 -9.26 -14.87
CA ASP A 95 11.11 -10.46 -14.96
C ASP A 95 12.61 -10.20 -14.69
N GLU A 96 13.05 -8.95 -14.73
CA GLU A 96 14.47 -8.57 -14.57
C GLU A 96 14.74 -7.82 -13.28
N GLU A 97 13.71 -7.34 -12.57
CA GLU A 97 13.84 -6.52 -11.36
C GLU A 97 14.17 -7.37 -10.14
N LYS A 98 15.09 -6.86 -9.32
CA LYS A 98 15.40 -7.38 -8.00
C LYS A 98 14.96 -6.38 -6.96
N LEU A 99 13.88 -6.71 -6.27
CA LEU A 99 13.27 -5.88 -5.25
C LEU A 99 13.61 -6.43 -3.86
N TRP A 100 14.13 -5.59 -2.97
CA TRP A 100 14.28 -5.96 -1.57
C TRP A 100 12.91 -6.21 -0.92
N LEU A 101 12.83 -7.29 -0.17
CA LEU A 101 11.71 -7.62 0.70
C LEU A 101 12.09 -7.37 2.17
N TYR A 102 11.11 -7.25 3.03
CA TYR A 102 11.31 -6.92 4.45
C TYR A 102 12.16 -7.97 5.18
N ASN A 103 11.82 -9.25 4.99
CA ASN A 103 12.37 -10.36 5.77
C ASN A 103 13.82 -10.67 5.39
N ASN A 104 14.72 -10.69 6.39
CA ASN A 104 16.14 -11.02 6.26
C ASN A 104 16.77 -10.41 4.97
N ASP A 105 17.56 -11.19 4.27
CA ASP A 105 18.18 -10.82 3.00
C ASP A 105 17.36 -11.25 1.78
N ALA A 106 16.05 -11.41 1.97
CA ALA A 106 15.13 -11.81 0.91
C ALA A 106 14.94 -10.70 -0.12
N HIS A 107 14.92 -11.10 -1.36
CA HIS A 107 14.62 -10.24 -2.50
C HIS A 107 13.90 -11.03 -3.58
N THR A 108 13.23 -10.34 -4.48
CA THR A 108 12.68 -10.95 -5.69
C THR A 108 13.77 -11.15 -6.74
N ASN A 109 13.58 -12.14 -7.60
CA ASN A 109 14.35 -12.34 -8.81
C ASN A 109 13.36 -12.73 -9.91
N GLY A 110 12.76 -11.72 -10.54
CA GLY A 110 11.54 -11.88 -11.30
C GLY A 110 10.39 -12.33 -10.37
N ASP A 111 9.69 -13.40 -10.74
CA ASP A 111 8.58 -13.99 -9.97
C ASP A 111 9.04 -14.88 -8.80
N LYS A 112 10.34 -15.08 -8.63
CA LYS A 112 10.93 -15.99 -7.62
C LYS A 112 11.48 -15.23 -6.44
N LEU A 113 11.52 -15.90 -5.30
CA LEU A 113 12.21 -15.45 -4.11
C LEU A 113 13.64 -15.95 -4.09
N SER A 114 14.54 -15.13 -3.59
CA SER A 114 15.94 -15.45 -3.40
C SER A 114 16.49 -14.73 -2.17
N THR A 115 17.69 -15.08 -1.77
CA THR A 115 18.44 -14.39 -0.70
C THR A 115 19.78 -13.96 -1.23
N SER A 116 20.33 -12.86 -0.70
CA SER A 116 21.63 -12.36 -1.08
C SER A 116 22.31 -11.59 0.05
N ASN A 117 23.54 -11.16 -0.17
CA ASN A 117 24.24 -10.31 0.77
C ASN A 117 23.54 -8.94 0.89
N GLU A 118 23.35 -8.45 2.13
CA GLU A 118 22.72 -7.16 2.45
C GLU A 118 23.39 -5.94 1.81
N ASN A 119 24.64 -6.05 1.40
CA ASN A 119 25.40 -4.99 0.71
C ASN A 119 25.10 -4.91 -0.79
N ASN A 120 24.33 -5.82 -1.34
CA ASN A 120 23.90 -5.73 -2.74
C ASN A 120 22.91 -4.58 -2.93
N PHE A 121 22.98 -3.94 -4.09
CA PHE A 121 22.08 -2.85 -4.46
C PHE A 121 20.89 -3.42 -5.23
N TYR A 122 19.73 -3.35 -4.64
CA TYR A 122 18.47 -3.72 -5.29
C TYR A 122 17.45 -2.60 -5.14
N GLU A 123 16.44 -2.65 -5.96
CA GLU A 123 15.34 -1.69 -5.95
C GLU A 123 14.55 -1.74 -4.64
N ILE A 124 14.00 -0.61 -4.26
CA ILE A 124 13.09 -0.49 -3.12
C ILE A 124 11.77 0.14 -3.56
N LYS A 125 10.68 -0.53 -3.20
CA LYS A 125 9.31 -0.03 -3.35
C LYS A 125 8.69 0.08 -1.96
N PRO A 126 8.49 1.28 -1.44
CA PRO A 126 7.87 1.46 -0.14
C PRO A 126 6.45 0.92 -0.11
N VAL A 127 6.05 0.42 1.05
CA VAL A 127 4.69 0.02 1.39
C VAL A 127 4.18 0.91 2.50
N ILE A 128 2.96 1.41 2.36
CA ILE A 128 2.23 2.21 3.35
C ILE A 128 0.82 1.66 3.52
N THR A 129 0.20 1.93 4.67
CA THR A 129 -1.22 1.65 4.86
C THR A 129 -1.99 2.95 5.08
N ILE A 130 -3.04 3.15 4.29
CA ILE A 130 -3.96 4.28 4.46
C ILE A 130 -5.17 3.87 5.28
N LYS A 131 -5.64 4.78 6.14
CA LYS A 131 -6.81 4.60 6.98
C LYS A 131 -8.06 4.30 6.16
N ASN A 132 -8.95 3.47 6.70
CA ASN A 132 -10.26 3.23 6.11
C ASN A 132 -11.16 4.49 6.07
N SER A 133 -10.87 5.46 6.93
CA SER A 133 -11.55 6.77 6.96
C SER A 133 -10.99 7.77 5.94
N THR A 134 -9.96 7.41 5.19
CA THR A 134 -9.37 8.31 4.19
C THR A 134 -10.35 8.56 3.07
N LEU A 135 -10.64 9.83 2.83
CA LEU A 135 -11.54 10.24 1.76
C LEU A 135 -10.81 10.21 0.42
N TYR A 136 -11.51 9.77 -0.60
CA TYR A 136 -11.00 9.88 -1.94
C TYR A 136 -11.76 10.97 -2.73
N LYS A 137 -11.02 11.83 -3.43
CA LYS A 137 -11.56 12.99 -4.14
C LYS A 137 -12.03 12.65 -5.55
N SER A 138 -11.21 11.92 -6.29
CA SER A 138 -11.44 11.67 -7.71
C SER A 138 -10.63 10.48 -8.21
N GLY A 139 -10.84 10.12 -9.46
CA GLY A 139 -10.15 9.02 -10.12
C GLY A 139 -11.03 7.76 -10.23
N ASN A 140 -10.56 6.78 -10.98
CA ASN A 140 -11.22 5.50 -11.18
C ASN A 140 -10.27 4.31 -10.95
N GLY A 141 -9.09 4.56 -10.35
CA GLY A 141 -8.09 3.55 -10.03
C GLY A 141 -7.24 3.08 -11.21
N THR A 142 -7.40 3.68 -12.39
CA THR A 142 -6.52 3.36 -13.53
C THR A 142 -5.23 4.19 -13.48
N LYS A 143 -4.20 3.75 -14.21
CA LYS A 143 -2.93 4.49 -14.32
C LYS A 143 -3.12 5.93 -14.83
N ASN A 144 -4.07 6.14 -15.74
CA ASN A 144 -4.36 7.45 -16.32
C ASN A 144 -5.33 8.29 -15.49
N SER A 145 -6.01 7.69 -14.53
CA SER A 145 -6.95 8.34 -13.62
C SER A 145 -6.85 7.67 -12.23
N PRO A 146 -5.70 7.79 -11.55
CA PRO A 146 -5.51 7.19 -10.23
C PRO A 146 -6.45 7.82 -9.21
N TYR A 147 -6.78 7.07 -8.17
CA TYR A 147 -7.49 7.65 -7.03
C TYR A 147 -6.65 8.74 -6.37
N GLN A 148 -7.27 9.90 -6.16
CA GLN A 148 -6.68 11.01 -5.42
C GLN A 148 -7.28 11.03 -4.03
N ILE A 149 -6.44 11.04 -3.02
CA ILE A 149 -6.83 11.12 -1.62
C ILE A 149 -6.50 12.50 -1.05
N GLY A 150 -7.20 12.93 -0.02
CA GLY A 150 -6.91 14.17 0.66
C GLY A 150 -8.05 14.60 1.59
N ASN A 151 -7.73 15.40 2.61
CA ASN A 151 -8.69 16.00 3.51
C ASN A 151 -9.21 17.36 3.01
N ASP A 152 -8.61 17.90 1.95
CA ASP A 152 -8.94 19.24 1.52
C ASP A 152 -10.25 19.25 0.78
N ASP A 153 -11.02 20.28 1.03
CA ASP A 153 -12.23 20.74 0.37
C ASP A 153 -12.98 19.69 -0.46
N PHE A 154 -14.00 19.13 0.11
CA PHE A 154 -14.90 18.24 -0.60
C PHE A 154 -15.38 18.94 -1.87
N SER A 155 -14.80 18.59 -3.00
CA SER A 155 -15.29 19.08 -4.28
C SER A 155 -16.60 18.37 -4.66
N ILE A 156 -17.48 19.04 -5.35
CA ILE A 156 -18.66 18.42 -5.94
C ILE A 156 -18.22 17.26 -6.82
N GLY A 157 -18.83 16.08 -6.62
CA GLY A 157 -18.45 14.86 -7.30
C GLY A 157 -17.47 13.97 -6.53
N ALA A 158 -16.90 14.44 -5.42
CA ALA A 158 -16.07 13.62 -4.54
C ALA A 158 -16.91 12.48 -3.95
N LYS A 159 -16.34 11.28 -3.89
CA LYS A 159 -16.99 10.12 -3.29
C LYS A 159 -16.52 9.97 -1.85
N VAL A 160 -17.46 9.77 -0.95
CA VAL A 160 -17.25 9.62 0.49
C VAL A 160 -17.80 8.28 0.91
N LYS A 161 -17.02 7.51 1.64
CA LYS A 161 -17.50 6.27 2.27
C LYS A 161 -17.81 6.56 3.73
N ILE A 162 -19.06 6.29 4.14
CA ILE A 162 -19.50 6.34 5.54
C ILE A 162 -19.95 4.93 5.89
N ASP A 163 -19.29 4.33 6.86
CA ASP A 163 -19.45 2.90 7.19
C ASP A 163 -19.21 2.02 5.94
N ASN A 164 -20.25 1.34 5.46
CA ASN A 164 -20.19 0.50 4.26
C ASN A 164 -20.85 1.14 3.04
N ASP A 165 -21.41 2.34 3.19
CA ASP A 165 -22.14 3.01 2.13
C ASP A 165 -21.28 4.05 1.41
N LEU A 166 -21.43 4.12 0.10
CA LEU A 166 -20.73 5.06 -0.75
C LEU A 166 -21.67 6.22 -1.11
N TYR A 167 -21.16 7.42 -0.91
CA TYR A 167 -21.87 8.67 -1.17
C TYR A 167 -21.07 9.52 -2.16
N ILE A 168 -21.75 10.46 -2.82
CA ILE A 168 -21.14 11.51 -3.64
C ILE A 168 -21.48 12.86 -3.03
N VAL A 169 -20.50 13.74 -2.95
CA VAL A 169 -20.70 15.14 -2.55
C VAL A 169 -21.39 15.87 -3.70
N TYR A 170 -22.56 16.43 -3.45
CA TYR A 170 -23.27 17.20 -4.47
C TYR A 170 -23.37 18.70 -4.15
N ASP A 171 -23.11 19.10 -2.91
CA ASP A 171 -23.03 20.50 -2.48
C ASP A 171 -22.18 20.61 -1.19
N TYR A 172 -21.41 21.69 -1.02
CA TYR A 172 -20.57 21.92 0.17
C TYR A 172 -20.52 23.38 0.63
N LYS A 173 -21.53 24.17 0.26
CA LYS A 173 -21.48 25.63 0.45
C LYS A 173 -21.52 26.06 1.91
N ASP A 174 -22.36 25.44 2.73
CA ASP A 174 -22.49 25.68 4.16
C ASP A 174 -22.17 24.42 4.96
N ASP A 175 -22.66 23.28 4.47
CA ASP A 175 -22.45 21.94 4.99
C ASP A 175 -22.19 20.99 3.83
N ILE A 176 -21.48 19.87 4.10
CA ILE A 176 -21.25 18.83 3.10
C ILE A 176 -22.56 18.08 2.89
N LYS A 177 -23.12 18.17 1.69
CA LYS A 177 -24.32 17.41 1.32
C LYS A 177 -23.94 16.19 0.49
N LEU A 178 -24.41 15.05 0.94
CA LEU A 178 -24.09 13.74 0.39
C LEU A 178 -25.33 13.10 -0.25
N MET A 179 -25.13 12.47 -1.39
CA MET A 179 -26.14 11.63 -2.04
C MET A 179 -25.61 10.21 -2.09
N SER A 180 -26.42 9.25 -1.61
CA SER A 180 -26.06 7.83 -1.67
C SER A 180 -25.90 7.37 -3.12
N LEU A 181 -24.84 6.61 -3.38
CA LEU A 181 -24.65 5.92 -4.66
C LEU A 181 -25.27 4.52 -4.65
N ASN A 182 -25.69 4.03 -3.47
CA ASN A 182 -26.41 2.77 -3.39
C ASN A 182 -27.88 3.00 -3.76
N THR A 183 -28.42 2.14 -4.60
CA THR A 183 -29.88 2.13 -4.87
C THR A 183 -30.61 1.78 -3.58
N ILE A 184 -31.46 2.69 -3.11
CA ILE A 184 -32.40 2.35 -2.05
C ILE A 184 -33.43 1.45 -2.69
N ASP A 185 -33.41 0.16 -2.37
CA ASP A 185 -34.46 -0.75 -2.77
C ASP A 185 -35.80 -0.18 -2.24
N LYS A 186 -36.74 -0.01 -3.15
CA LYS A 186 -38.09 0.40 -2.76
C LYS A 186 -38.67 -0.68 -1.85
N ILE A 187 -38.97 -0.28 -0.63
CA ILE A 187 -39.84 -1.05 0.29
C ILE A 187 -41.20 -1.23 -0.32
#